data_c8e9186f9ff27e98f2e8bb4ff3ad0dc5
#
_entry.id   c8e9186f9ff27e98f2e8bb4ff3ad0dc5
#
_cell.length_a   1.000
_cell.length_b   1.000
_cell.length_c   1.000
_cell.angle_alpha   90.00
_cell.angle_beta   90.00
_cell.angle_gamma   90.00
#
_symmetry.space_group_name_H-M   'P 1'
#
loop_
_entity.id
_entity.type
_entity.pdbx_description
1 polymer ?
#
loop_
_entity_poly.entity_id
_entity_poly.type
_entity_poly.pdbx_seq_one_letter_code
_entity_poly.pdbx_strand_id
1 'polypeptide(L)'
;MPIDENELFQERILEHYEEPYHRGDCENCTHSHEDRNPLCGDVIRMSLQIDDGGRFREVFFDGSGCCISQAAASMLVEKFDGRTVEEVRKFTAEDMLALFGAKLTPNRQKCCLLPWRVLQAAIFSPVDQADATREPPPIRPAATDVSRSTPLSAPPVRTASTAPPLDPAKYRPDFPILARTVHGQVPLVYLDNAATTQRPRQVIQAIVAAYEESYANVHRGIHTLAEESTALYEAARTKVAELLHAGSPQQIVFTRGATEAVNLVARTWGDANVRAGDRIVVTEMEHHSNLVPWQQLAERTGAVLRAVPLSDDGRLQLEALDRLLEERPKLVAVTAVSNVLGTINPVDEMIRRSHDAGALVLVDGAQSVPHQPTDVAASDADFLVFSGHKMLGPSGIGALYGKQELLEAMPPFMGGGHMIEEVRLTSFRPSREVPDRFEPGTPPIVPAIALAAAIDYLLTVGLDAIQEHEARLVERAHRLLGRIEGLRILGPEPAWKAGIVSFTFDSGEPHPHDIAAELDKRGIAVRAGHHCAMPLHLRYQIPASTRASFYLYNTEQEVDSLAAALDEVRHFFRRRR
;
A
#
# COMPACT_ATOMS: atom_id res chain seq x y z
N MET A 1 -13.88 -44.38 1.88
CA MET A 1 -13.28 -43.48 2.87
C MET A 1 -14.32 -42.43 3.18
N PRO A 2 -14.53 -41.99 4.41
CA PRO A 2 -15.42 -40.85 4.64
C PRO A 2 -14.81 -39.64 3.93
N ILE A 3 -15.62 -38.96 3.12
CA ILE A 3 -15.26 -37.73 2.45
C ILE A 3 -15.00 -36.69 3.58
N ASP A 4 -13.87 -35.98 3.53
CA ASP A 4 -13.54 -34.94 4.49
C ASP A 4 -14.61 -33.82 4.35
N GLU A 5 -15.23 -33.41 5.46
CA GLU A 5 -16.23 -32.33 5.44
C GLU A 5 -15.67 -31.05 4.79
N ASN A 6 -14.36 -30.80 4.88
CA ASN A 6 -13.71 -29.68 4.20
C ASN A 6 -13.69 -29.84 2.66
N GLU A 7 -13.58 -31.07 2.12
CA GLU A 7 -13.65 -31.32 0.68
C GLU A 7 -15.06 -31.08 0.14
N LEU A 8 -16.10 -31.55 0.86
CA LEU A 8 -17.51 -31.31 0.51
C LEU A 8 -17.86 -29.82 0.48
N PHE A 9 -17.36 -29.03 1.45
CA PHE A 9 -17.58 -27.58 1.46
C PHE A 9 -16.84 -26.87 0.33
N GLN A 10 -15.66 -27.35 -0.06
CA GLN A 10 -14.92 -26.78 -1.19
C GLN A 10 -15.61 -27.08 -2.52
N GLU A 11 -16.16 -28.28 -2.71
CA GLU A 11 -16.93 -28.64 -3.91
C GLU A 11 -18.17 -27.76 -4.04
N ARG A 12 -18.95 -27.56 -2.99
CA ARG A 12 -20.14 -26.69 -2.99
C ARG A 12 -19.82 -25.23 -3.30
N ILE A 13 -18.72 -24.70 -2.74
CA ILE A 13 -18.27 -23.33 -3.01
C ILE A 13 -17.90 -23.17 -4.47
N LEU A 14 -17.23 -24.17 -5.04
CA LEU A 14 -16.84 -24.15 -6.45
C LEU A 14 -18.06 -24.28 -7.37
N GLU A 15 -19.02 -25.14 -7.05
CA GLU A 15 -20.28 -25.27 -7.79
C GLU A 15 -21.02 -23.92 -7.87
N HIS A 16 -21.21 -23.24 -6.75
CA HIS A 16 -21.84 -21.91 -6.72
C HIS A 16 -21.01 -20.80 -7.41
N TYR A 17 -19.72 -21.00 -7.55
CA TYR A 17 -18.86 -20.09 -8.30
C TYR A 17 -18.92 -20.34 -9.81
N GLU A 18 -18.92 -21.61 -10.23
CA GLU A 18 -18.92 -22.05 -11.64
C GLU A 18 -20.31 -21.94 -12.27
N GLU A 19 -21.36 -22.30 -11.51
CA GLU A 19 -22.77 -22.23 -11.94
C GLU A 19 -23.60 -21.42 -10.93
N PRO A 20 -23.41 -20.07 -10.91
CA PRO A 20 -24.03 -19.24 -9.91
C PRO A 20 -25.55 -19.11 -10.10
N TYR A 21 -26.29 -19.32 -9.00
CA TYR A 21 -27.75 -19.15 -8.97
C TYR A 21 -28.12 -17.69 -9.16
N HIS A 22 -28.98 -17.38 -10.18
CA HIS A 22 -29.51 -16.05 -10.50
C HIS A 22 -28.45 -14.94 -10.58
N ARG A 23 -27.34 -15.20 -11.28
CA ARG A 23 -26.38 -14.15 -11.62
C ARG A 23 -26.82 -13.39 -12.87
N GLY A 24 -26.89 -12.07 -12.80
CA GLY A 24 -27.24 -11.18 -13.90
C GLY A 24 -28.21 -10.07 -13.50
N ASP A 25 -28.84 -9.48 -14.47
CA ASP A 25 -29.78 -8.39 -14.27
C ASP A 25 -31.19 -8.90 -13.97
N CYS A 26 -31.90 -8.23 -13.06
CA CYS A 26 -33.31 -8.48 -12.72
C CYS A 26 -34.20 -7.53 -13.54
N GLU A 27 -35.01 -8.08 -14.41
CA GLU A 27 -36.03 -7.30 -15.13
C GLU A 27 -37.14 -6.86 -14.16
N ASN A 28 -37.44 -5.55 -14.10
CA ASN A 28 -38.45 -4.96 -13.21
C ASN A 28 -38.12 -5.05 -11.69
N CYS A 29 -36.87 -4.94 -11.31
CA CYS A 29 -36.50 -4.89 -9.91
C CYS A 29 -37.11 -3.67 -9.23
N THR A 30 -37.59 -3.89 -7.98
CA THR A 30 -38.18 -2.84 -7.14
C THR A 30 -37.14 -2.23 -6.19
N HIS A 31 -36.06 -2.95 -5.89
CA HIS A 31 -35.01 -2.54 -4.98
C HIS A 31 -33.65 -2.98 -5.53
N SER A 32 -32.61 -2.16 -5.33
CA SER A 32 -31.25 -2.51 -5.70
C SER A 32 -30.24 -1.80 -4.81
N HIS A 33 -29.13 -2.46 -4.53
CA HIS A 33 -28.01 -1.87 -3.83
C HIS A 33 -26.69 -2.49 -4.31
N GLU A 34 -25.65 -1.66 -4.40
CA GLU A 34 -24.29 -2.08 -4.73
C GLU A 34 -23.34 -1.63 -3.63
N ASP A 35 -22.43 -2.48 -3.22
CA ASP A 35 -21.34 -2.14 -2.32
C ASP A 35 -20.06 -2.87 -2.71
N ARG A 36 -18.94 -2.36 -2.24
CA ARG A 36 -17.62 -2.92 -2.51
C ARG A 36 -16.83 -3.19 -1.25
N ASN A 37 -15.99 -4.20 -1.32
CA ASN A 37 -15.01 -4.45 -0.28
C ASN A 37 -13.76 -3.59 -0.54
N PRO A 38 -13.48 -2.56 0.28
CA PRO A 38 -12.36 -1.65 0.04
C PRO A 38 -10.98 -2.32 0.17
N LEU A 39 -10.89 -3.52 0.73
CA LEU A 39 -9.63 -4.24 0.91
C LEU A 39 -9.23 -5.06 -0.32
N CYS A 40 -10.22 -5.64 -1.01
CA CYS A 40 -9.97 -6.57 -2.12
C CYS A 40 -10.49 -6.07 -3.47
N GLY A 41 -11.35 -5.06 -3.47
CA GLY A 41 -11.97 -4.55 -4.69
C GLY A 41 -13.17 -5.34 -5.18
N ASP A 42 -13.59 -6.40 -4.46
CA ASP A 42 -14.82 -7.12 -4.79
C ASP A 42 -16.02 -6.16 -4.79
N VAL A 43 -16.86 -6.26 -5.80
CA VAL A 43 -18.10 -5.49 -5.99
C VAL A 43 -19.24 -6.48 -6.10
N ILE A 44 -20.29 -6.29 -5.31
CA ILE A 44 -21.54 -7.05 -5.39
C ILE A 44 -22.69 -6.07 -5.49
N ARG A 45 -23.57 -6.30 -6.47
CA ARG A 45 -24.88 -5.66 -6.62
C ARG A 45 -25.95 -6.72 -6.37
N MET A 46 -26.96 -6.40 -5.55
CA MET A 46 -28.18 -7.19 -5.38
C MET A 46 -29.36 -6.43 -5.98
N SER A 47 -30.14 -7.12 -6.78
CA SER A 47 -31.35 -6.59 -7.42
C SER A 47 -32.53 -7.46 -7.03
N LEU A 48 -33.58 -6.84 -6.48
CA LEU A 48 -34.69 -7.53 -5.81
C LEU A 48 -36.01 -7.13 -6.44
N GLN A 49 -36.87 -8.10 -6.70
CA GLN A 49 -38.27 -7.86 -6.97
C GLN A 49 -39.10 -8.26 -5.74
N ILE A 50 -39.62 -7.26 -5.02
CA ILE A 50 -40.41 -7.45 -3.79
C ILE A 50 -41.87 -7.14 -4.08
N ASP A 51 -42.82 -8.03 -3.72
CA ASP A 51 -44.23 -7.81 -3.85
C ASP A 51 -44.83 -6.99 -2.68
N ASP A 52 -46.07 -6.58 -2.81
CA ASP A 52 -46.79 -5.78 -1.80
C ASP A 52 -46.91 -6.47 -0.43
N GLY A 53 -46.73 -7.80 -0.37
CA GLY A 53 -46.73 -8.61 0.85
C GLY A 53 -45.35 -8.73 1.49
N GLY A 54 -44.30 -8.09 0.92
CA GLY A 54 -42.93 -8.16 1.42
C GLY A 54 -42.25 -9.50 1.15
N ARG A 55 -42.67 -10.21 0.09
CA ARG A 55 -42.06 -11.46 -0.36
C ARG A 55 -41.22 -11.20 -1.61
N PHE A 56 -40.02 -11.80 -1.65
CA PHE A 56 -39.20 -11.79 -2.87
C PHE A 56 -39.85 -12.66 -3.94
N ARG A 57 -40.13 -12.07 -5.10
CA ARG A 57 -40.50 -12.79 -6.31
C ARG A 57 -39.27 -13.34 -6.99
N GLU A 58 -38.26 -12.49 -7.07
CA GLU A 58 -36.95 -12.82 -7.65
C GLU A 58 -35.85 -12.06 -6.92
N VAL A 59 -34.72 -12.71 -6.75
CA VAL A 59 -33.46 -12.12 -6.22
C VAL A 59 -32.35 -12.43 -7.20
N PHE A 60 -31.66 -11.40 -7.65
CA PHE A 60 -30.50 -11.52 -8.53
C PHE A 60 -29.28 -10.88 -7.91
N PHE A 61 -28.12 -11.33 -8.30
CA PHE A 61 -26.87 -10.64 -8.02
C PHE A 61 -26.02 -10.51 -9.26
N ASP A 62 -25.18 -9.45 -9.30
CA ASP A 62 -24.13 -9.27 -10.28
C ASP A 62 -22.92 -8.62 -9.61
N GLY A 63 -21.79 -8.59 -10.31
CA GLY A 63 -20.58 -7.97 -9.83
C GLY A 63 -19.32 -8.77 -10.15
N SER A 64 -18.20 -8.29 -9.62
CA SER A 64 -16.88 -8.89 -9.80
C SER A 64 -16.19 -9.12 -8.46
N GLY A 65 -15.49 -10.22 -8.31
CA GLY A 65 -14.80 -10.53 -7.06
C GLY A 65 -14.22 -11.93 -7.02
N CYS A 66 -13.60 -12.27 -5.88
CA CYS A 66 -13.02 -13.59 -5.65
C CYS A 66 -14.07 -14.69 -5.58
N CYS A 67 -13.65 -15.96 -5.72
CA CYS A 67 -14.56 -17.12 -5.66
C CYS A 67 -15.42 -17.14 -4.38
N ILE A 68 -14.89 -16.66 -3.25
CA ILE A 68 -15.65 -16.60 -1.98
C ILE A 68 -16.80 -15.60 -2.05
N SER A 69 -16.57 -14.38 -2.56
CA SER A 69 -17.63 -13.37 -2.64
C SER A 69 -18.71 -13.75 -3.65
N GLN A 70 -18.32 -14.35 -4.78
CA GLN A 70 -19.26 -14.78 -5.82
C GLN A 70 -20.08 -16.01 -5.37
N ALA A 71 -19.44 -17.05 -4.83
CA ALA A 71 -20.13 -18.21 -4.30
C ALA A 71 -21.05 -17.84 -3.12
N ALA A 72 -20.61 -16.97 -2.23
CA ALA A 72 -21.40 -16.47 -1.12
C ALA A 72 -22.65 -15.69 -1.59
N ALA A 73 -22.53 -14.91 -2.66
CA ALA A 73 -23.67 -14.22 -3.28
C ALA A 73 -24.67 -15.22 -3.87
N SER A 74 -24.20 -16.19 -4.64
CA SER A 74 -25.00 -17.27 -5.21
C SER A 74 -25.78 -18.06 -4.15
N MET A 75 -25.10 -18.53 -3.09
CA MET A 75 -25.71 -19.23 -1.96
C MET A 75 -26.77 -18.41 -1.22
N LEU A 76 -26.51 -17.10 -1.09
CA LEU A 76 -27.41 -16.18 -0.40
C LEU A 76 -28.68 -15.94 -1.22
N VAL A 77 -28.52 -15.74 -2.52
CA VAL A 77 -29.64 -15.58 -3.47
C VAL A 77 -30.50 -16.85 -3.50
N GLU A 78 -29.92 -18.03 -3.65
CA GLU A 78 -30.63 -19.31 -3.61
C GLU A 78 -31.42 -19.48 -2.31
N LYS A 79 -30.82 -19.09 -1.16
CA LYS A 79 -31.47 -19.19 0.15
C LYS A 79 -32.70 -18.31 0.28
N PHE A 80 -32.68 -17.11 -0.28
CA PHE A 80 -33.73 -16.10 -0.06
C PHE A 80 -34.70 -15.92 -1.21
N ASP A 81 -34.47 -16.55 -2.34
CA ASP A 81 -35.44 -16.55 -3.43
C ASP A 81 -36.78 -17.12 -2.97
N GLY A 82 -37.88 -16.42 -3.23
CA GLY A 82 -39.23 -16.76 -2.76
C GLY A 82 -39.48 -16.58 -1.26
N ARG A 83 -38.52 -16.08 -0.46
CA ARG A 83 -38.63 -15.81 0.97
C ARG A 83 -39.20 -14.41 1.26
N THR A 84 -39.25 -14.01 2.51
CA THR A 84 -39.76 -12.71 2.94
C THR A 84 -38.63 -11.78 3.39
N VAL A 85 -38.86 -10.47 3.26
CA VAL A 85 -37.96 -9.42 3.78
C VAL A 85 -37.72 -9.60 5.28
N GLU A 86 -38.71 -10.08 6.04
CA GLU A 86 -38.57 -10.30 7.47
C GLU A 86 -37.58 -11.44 7.80
N GLU A 87 -37.47 -12.46 6.94
CA GLU A 87 -36.48 -13.54 7.10
C GLU A 87 -35.07 -13.01 6.86
N VAL A 88 -34.88 -12.12 5.86
CA VAL A 88 -33.59 -11.46 5.60
C VAL A 88 -33.18 -10.58 6.77
N ARG A 89 -34.11 -9.81 7.36
CA ARG A 89 -33.82 -8.93 8.51
C ARG A 89 -33.32 -9.70 9.74
N LYS A 90 -33.77 -10.94 9.92
CA LYS A 90 -33.37 -11.81 11.03
C LYS A 90 -32.06 -12.56 10.78
N PHE A 91 -31.63 -12.64 9.53
CA PHE A 91 -30.44 -13.37 9.12
C PHE A 91 -29.18 -12.58 9.48
N THR A 92 -28.36 -13.16 10.33
CA THR A 92 -27.18 -12.50 10.91
C THR A 92 -25.90 -12.75 10.09
N ALA A 93 -24.81 -12.03 10.40
CA ALA A 93 -23.49 -12.30 9.85
C ALA A 93 -22.99 -13.72 10.21
N GLU A 94 -23.34 -14.21 11.39
CA GLU A 94 -23.00 -15.56 11.85
C GLU A 94 -23.73 -16.62 11.03
N ASP A 95 -25.02 -16.38 10.74
CA ASP A 95 -25.81 -17.26 9.86
C ASP A 95 -25.24 -17.31 8.44
N MET A 96 -24.71 -16.17 7.94
CA MET A 96 -24.06 -16.12 6.62
C MET A 96 -22.76 -16.96 6.61
N LEU A 97 -21.94 -16.85 7.63
CA LEU A 97 -20.73 -17.65 7.76
C LEU A 97 -21.05 -19.15 7.91
N ALA A 98 -22.13 -19.48 8.65
CA ALA A 98 -22.62 -20.85 8.77
C ALA A 98 -23.19 -21.39 7.46
N LEU A 99 -23.92 -20.57 6.68
CA LEU A 99 -24.42 -20.93 5.36
C LEU A 99 -23.28 -21.27 4.40
N PHE A 100 -22.21 -20.48 4.44
CA PHE A 100 -21.00 -20.69 3.63
C PHE A 100 -20.24 -21.96 4.03
N GLY A 101 -20.19 -22.28 5.33
CA GLY A 101 -19.74 -23.55 5.89
C GLY A 101 -18.23 -23.74 6.00
N ALA A 102 -17.42 -22.99 5.23
CA ALA A 102 -15.96 -23.11 5.27
C ALA A 102 -15.31 -22.26 6.37
N LYS A 103 -14.23 -22.75 6.96
CA LYS A 103 -13.43 -21.98 7.92
C LYS A 103 -12.61 -20.90 7.21
N LEU A 104 -13.00 -19.64 7.38
CA LEU A 104 -12.39 -18.50 6.73
C LEU A 104 -11.48 -17.70 7.68
N THR A 105 -10.36 -17.20 7.16
CA THR A 105 -9.54 -16.19 7.85
C THR A 105 -10.33 -14.87 8.01
N PRO A 106 -9.99 -14.00 8.98
CA PRO A 106 -10.71 -12.73 9.21
C PRO A 106 -10.85 -11.86 7.94
N ASN A 107 -9.86 -11.84 7.07
CA ASN A 107 -9.93 -11.09 5.81
C ASN A 107 -10.88 -11.75 4.79
N ARG A 108 -10.87 -13.08 4.72
CA ARG A 108 -11.77 -13.84 3.85
C ARG A 108 -13.22 -13.81 4.32
N GLN A 109 -13.48 -13.69 5.63
CA GLN A 109 -14.81 -13.47 6.17
C GLN A 109 -15.44 -12.18 5.62
N LYS A 110 -14.64 -11.12 5.40
CA LYS A 110 -15.14 -9.87 4.80
C LYS A 110 -15.62 -10.06 3.35
N CYS A 111 -14.99 -10.93 2.57
CA CYS A 111 -15.47 -11.27 1.23
C CYS A 111 -16.79 -12.05 1.29
N CYS A 112 -16.90 -13.04 2.19
CA CYS A 112 -18.11 -13.82 2.42
C CYS A 112 -19.28 -12.97 2.93
N LEU A 113 -19.02 -11.97 3.76
CA LEU A 113 -20.04 -11.10 4.35
C LEU A 113 -20.46 -9.92 3.46
N LEU A 114 -19.74 -9.64 2.36
CA LEU A 114 -20.09 -8.55 1.45
C LEU A 114 -21.50 -8.75 0.85
N PRO A 115 -21.86 -9.90 0.24
CA PRO A 115 -23.20 -10.12 -0.31
C PRO A 115 -24.30 -9.97 0.75
N TRP A 116 -24.08 -10.46 1.97
CA TRP A 116 -25.02 -10.30 3.06
C TRP A 116 -25.29 -8.84 3.41
N ARG A 117 -24.24 -8.00 3.52
CA ARG A 117 -24.40 -6.56 3.76
C ARG A 117 -25.16 -5.88 2.64
N VAL A 118 -24.84 -6.25 1.39
CA VAL A 118 -25.52 -5.69 0.21
C VAL A 118 -27.00 -6.05 0.20
N LEU A 119 -27.37 -7.31 0.49
CA LEU A 119 -28.76 -7.74 0.58
C LEU A 119 -29.51 -7.02 1.72
N GLN A 120 -28.89 -6.89 2.90
CA GLN A 120 -29.47 -6.14 4.03
C GLN A 120 -29.70 -4.66 3.69
N ALA A 121 -28.84 -4.05 2.88
CA ALA A 121 -29.03 -2.68 2.40
C ALA A 121 -30.07 -2.58 1.27
N ALA A 122 -30.08 -3.54 0.36
CA ALA A 122 -30.95 -3.56 -0.80
C ALA A 122 -32.45 -3.55 -0.43
N ILE A 123 -32.85 -4.25 0.63
CA ILE A 123 -34.25 -4.25 1.11
C ILE A 123 -34.77 -2.88 1.59
N PHE A 124 -33.88 -1.90 1.78
CA PHE A 124 -34.22 -0.51 2.13
C PHE A 124 -33.89 0.49 1.01
N SER A 125 -33.48 0.01 -0.15
CA SER A 125 -33.04 0.85 -1.28
C SER A 125 -34.00 0.66 -2.48
N PRO A 126 -35.21 1.27 -2.46
CA PRO A 126 -36.12 1.20 -3.61
C PRO A 126 -35.50 1.88 -4.84
N VAL A 127 -35.72 1.28 -6.01
CA VAL A 127 -35.32 1.87 -7.29
C VAL A 127 -36.38 2.88 -7.70
N ASP A 128 -36.03 4.16 -7.73
CA ASP A 128 -36.91 5.19 -8.34
C ASP A 128 -37.00 4.93 -9.84
N GLN A 129 -38.24 4.74 -10.37
CA GLN A 129 -38.45 4.50 -11.79
C GLN A 129 -37.93 5.63 -12.71
N ALA A 130 -37.58 6.78 -12.14
CA ALA A 130 -36.96 7.91 -12.85
C ALA A 130 -35.42 7.76 -13.02
N ASP A 131 -34.77 6.89 -12.29
CA ASP A 131 -33.30 6.72 -12.31
C ASP A 131 -32.83 5.50 -13.13
N ALA A 132 -33.76 4.68 -13.64
CA ALA A 132 -33.45 3.51 -14.48
C ALA A 132 -32.75 3.86 -15.82
N THR A 133 -32.62 5.15 -16.14
CA THR A 133 -31.92 5.65 -17.33
C THR A 133 -30.65 6.45 -17.03
N ARG A 134 -30.28 6.59 -15.78
CA ARG A 134 -28.99 7.20 -15.40
C ARG A 134 -27.91 6.12 -15.36
N GLU A 135 -27.21 5.98 -16.47
CA GLU A 135 -25.82 5.52 -16.39
C GLU A 135 -25.09 6.37 -15.35
N PRO A 136 -24.32 5.78 -14.44
CA PRO A 136 -23.44 6.55 -13.58
C PRO A 136 -22.64 7.49 -14.48
N PRO A 137 -22.49 8.78 -14.13
CA PRO A 137 -21.77 9.70 -14.97
C PRO A 137 -20.41 9.06 -15.28
N PRO A 138 -20.05 8.87 -16.55
CA PRO A 138 -18.76 8.36 -16.91
C PRO A 138 -17.78 9.29 -16.21
N ILE A 139 -16.89 8.72 -15.39
CA ILE A 139 -15.69 9.44 -14.91
C ILE A 139 -14.95 9.72 -16.22
N ARG A 140 -15.27 10.86 -16.85
CA ARG A 140 -14.51 11.32 -18.00
C ARG A 140 -13.10 11.58 -17.46
N PRO A 141 -12.11 10.80 -17.88
CA PRO A 141 -10.75 11.29 -17.78
C PRO A 141 -10.80 12.66 -18.50
N ALA A 142 -10.25 13.69 -17.87
CA ALA A 142 -10.07 14.96 -18.55
C ALA A 142 -9.46 14.63 -19.92
N ALA A 143 -10.13 15.07 -20.99
CA ALA A 143 -9.71 14.75 -22.35
C ALA A 143 -8.27 15.27 -22.51
N THR A 144 -7.34 14.38 -22.31
CA THR A 144 -5.94 14.61 -22.66
C THR A 144 -5.84 14.34 -24.16
N ASP A 145 -5.63 15.41 -24.89
CA ASP A 145 -5.23 15.35 -26.29
C ASP A 145 -3.91 14.53 -26.33
N VAL A 146 -4.03 13.26 -26.74
CA VAL A 146 -2.90 12.32 -26.79
C VAL A 146 -2.11 12.65 -28.06
N SER A 147 -1.44 13.80 -28.07
CA SER A 147 -0.35 14.03 -28.99
C SER A 147 0.88 13.26 -28.47
N ARG A 148 1.46 12.45 -29.32
CA ARG A 148 2.60 11.55 -29.10
C ARG A 148 3.65 12.19 -28.18
N SER A 149 3.71 11.75 -26.92
CA SER A 149 4.75 12.13 -25.98
C SER A 149 6.09 11.57 -26.44
N THR A 150 7.12 12.39 -26.43
CA THR A 150 8.50 11.96 -26.62
C THR A 150 8.89 11.05 -25.46
N PRO A 151 9.42 9.83 -25.68
CA PRO A 151 9.81 8.97 -24.56
C PRO A 151 10.91 9.62 -23.72
N LEU A 152 10.83 9.48 -22.40
CA LEU A 152 11.94 9.79 -21.49
C LEU A 152 13.22 9.12 -21.99
N SER A 153 14.29 9.87 -22.15
CA SER A 153 15.45 9.53 -22.99
C SER A 153 16.41 8.50 -22.39
N ALA A 154 16.29 8.11 -21.12
CA ALA A 154 17.11 7.05 -20.52
C ALA A 154 16.47 6.51 -19.22
N PRO A 155 16.65 5.21 -18.87
CA PRO A 155 16.31 4.70 -17.55
C PRO A 155 17.13 5.40 -16.46
N PRO A 156 16.62 5.44 -15.21
CA PRO A 156 17.38 5.99 -14.09
C PRO A 156 18.77 5.34 -14.03
N VAL A 157 19.79 6.17 -13.87
CA VAL A 157 21.16 5.69 -13.82
C VAL A 157 21.31 4.82 -12.57
N ARG A 158 21.39 3.51 -12.77
CA ARG A 158 21.82 2.60 -11.71
C ARG A 158 23.33 2.75 -11.62
N THR A 159 23.83 3.18 -10.47
CA THR A 159 25.27 3.16 -10.22
C THR A 159 25.74 1.71 -10.32
N ALA A 160 26.56 1.43 -11.34
CA ALA A 160 27.14 0.09 -11.45
C ALA A 160 28.01 -0.14 -10.23
N SER A 161 27.58 -1.03 -9.34
CA SER A 161 28.36 -1.40 -8.17
C SER A 161 29.68 -2.04 -8.61
N THR A 162 30.79 -1.56 -8.12
CA THR A 162 32.10 -2.22 -8.27
C THR A 162 32.27 -3.38 -7.27
N ALA A 163 31.31 -3.55 -6.35
CA ALA A 163 31.29 -4.64 -5.38
C ALA A 163 30.88 -5.97 -6.05
N PRO A 164 31.33 -7.13 -5.52
CA PRO A 164 30.85 -8.41 -6.01
C PRO A 164 29.34 -8.51 -5.84
N PRO A 165 28.63 -9.23 -6.74
CA PRO A 165 27.19 -9.41 -6.66
C PRO A 165 26.75 -9.90 -5.29
N LEU A 166 25.66 -9.33 -4.75
CA LEU A 166 25.09 -9.76 -3.49
C LEU A 166 24.70 -11.24 -3.58
N ASP A 167 25.21 -12.03 -2.61
CA ASP A 167 24.82 -13.44 -2.41
C ASP A 167 23.81 -13.54 -1.27
N PRO A 168 22.52 -13.84 -1.54
CA PRO A 168 21.50 -13.96 -0.50
C PRO A 168 21.83 -15.05 0.54
N ALA A 169 22.57 -16.10 0.17
CA ALA A 169 22.91 -17.19 1.07
C ALA A 169 23.77 -16.71 2.26
N LYS A 170 24.55 -15.65 2.08
CA LYS A 170 25.36 -15.03 3.14
C LYS A 170 24.49 -14.36 4.22
N TYR A 171 23.38 -13.73 3.83
CA TYR A 171 22.55 -12.89 4.70
C TYR A 171 21.29 -13.60 5.21
N ARG A 172 20.74 -14.55 4.46
CA ARG A 172 19.49 -15.25 4.79
C ARG A 172 19.51 -15.91 6.20
N PRO A 173 20.61 -16.47 6.72
CA PRO A 173 20.67 -17.00 8.08
C PRO A 173 20.43 -15.97 9.19
N ASP A 174 20.64 -14.68 8.92
CA ASP A 174 20.34 -13.60 9.86
C ASP A 174 18.84 -13.39 10.08
N PHE A 175 17.98 -13.91 9.19
CA PHE A 175 16.52 -13.76 9.22
C PHE A 175 15.83 -15.04 9.69
N PRO A 176 15.62 -15.23 11.01
CA PRO A 176 15.15 -16.51 11.56
C PRO A 176 13.77 -16.92 11.03
N ILE A 177 12.91 -15.96 10.68
CA ILE A 177 11.58 -16.21 10.13
C ILE A 177 11.63 -16.94 8.78
N LEU A 178 12.68 -16.77 7.97
CA LEU A 178 12.82 -17.38 6.66
C LEU A 178 13.18 -18.88 6.71
N ALA A 179 13.55 -19.39 7.88
CA ALA A 179 13.71 -20.81 8.13
C ALA A 179 12.40 -21.52 8.51
N ARG A 180 11.30 -20.76 8.64
CA ARG A 180 10.00 -21.32 9.03
C ARG A 180 9.37 -22.12 7.90
N THR A 181 8.65 -23.18 8.28
CA THR A 181 7.69 -23.87 7.40
C THR A 181 6.26 -23.39 7.70
N VAL A 182 5.40 -23.43 6.70
CA VAL A 182 3.96 -23.13 6.77
C VAL A 182 3.17 -24.36 6.29
N HIS A 183 1.87 -24.41 6.54
CA HIS A 183 1.02 -25.54 6.12
C HIS A 183 1.63 -26.92 6.41
N GLY A 184 2.18 -27.09 7.62
CA GLY A 184 2.84 -28.30 8.10
C GLY A 184 4.32 -28.34 7.77
N GLN A 185 4.72 -28.57 6.54
CA GLN A 185 6.13 -28.79 6.15
C GLN A 185 6.60 -27.98 4.92
N VAL A 186 5.75 -27.10 4.39
CA VAL A 186 6.11 -26.31 3.20
C VAL A 186 7.06 -25.17 3.57
N PRO A 187 8.26 -25.04 2.96
CA PRO A 187 9.15 -23.93 3.22
C PRO A 187 8.52 -22.58 2.87
N LEU A 188 8.75 -21.58 3.70
CA LEU A 188 8.26 -20.21 3.46
C LEU A 188 9.09 -19.54 2.35
N VAL A 189 8.42 -19.06 1.32
CA VAL A 189 8.92 -18.14 0.29
C VAL A 189 8.23 -16.79 0.51
N TYR A 190 8.96 -15.82 1.08
CA TYR A 190 8.39 -14.52 1.45
C TYR A 190 8.61 -13.48 0.36
N LEU A 191 7.57 -13.12 -0.37
CA LEU A 191 7.58 -12.16 -1.49
C LEU A 191 6.61 -10.98 -1.27
N ASP A 192 6.40 -10.56 -0.01
CA ASP A 192 5.56 -9.40 0.34
C ASP A 192 6.36 -8.26 1.00
N ASN A 193 7.60 -8.04 0.55
CA ASN A 193 8.53 -7.08 1.13
C ASN A 193 8.08 -5.62 0.99
N ALA A 194 7.41 -5.25 -0.09
CA ALA A 194 6.86 -3.91 -0.28
C ALA A 194 5.74 -3.55 0.73
N ALA A 195 5.17 -4.54 1.42
CA ALA A 195 4.26 -4.31 2.53
C ALA A 195 5.02 -4.15 3.86
N THR A 196 5.92 -5.07 4.15
CA THR A 196 6.84 -5.04 5.30
C THR A 196 7.98 -6.03 5.07
N THR A 197 9.21 -5.68 5.43
CA THR A 197 10.34 -6.60 5.33
C THR A 197 10.44 -7.51 6.56
N GLN A 198 11.31 -8.53 6.54
CA GLN A 198 11.64 -9.33 7.71
C GLN A 198 12.79 -8.69 8.50
N ARG A 199 12.98 -9.09 9.77
CA ARG A 199 13.97 -8.49 10.68
C ARG A 199 15.17 -9.42 10.83
N PRO A 200 16.41 -8.92 10.68
CA PRO A 200 17.59 -9.68 11.00
C PRO A 200 17.78 -9.79 12.53
N ARG A 201 18.52 -10.79 12.97
CA ARG A 201 18.82 -11.02 14.39
C ARG A 201 19.39 -9.80 15.08
N GLN A 202 20.23 -9.04 14.41
CA GLN A 202 20.87 -7.84 14.93
C GLN A 202 19.83 -6.80 15.37
N VAL A 203 18.78 -6.59 14.58
CA VAL A 203 17.66 -5.70 14.93
C VAL A 203 16.82 -6.25 16.08
N ILE A 204 16.54 -7.56 16.08
CA ILE A 204 15.81 -8.22 17.16
C ILE A 204 16.59 -8.10 18.48
N GLN A 205 17.90 -8.35 18.43
CA GLN A 205 18.80 -8.25 19.60
C GLN A 205 18.90 -6.81 20.10
N ALA A 206 18.95 -5.80 19.21
CA ALA A 206 18.95 -4.39 19.62
C ALA A 206 17.66 -4.02 20.39
N ILE A 207 16.51 -4.57 20.01
CA ILE A 207 15.25 -4.37 20.75
C ILE A 207 15.35 -4.98 22.15
N VAL A 208 15.86 -6.21 22.26
CA VAL A 208 16.01 -6.92 23.54
C VAL A 208 16.99 -6.18 24.44
N ALA A 209 18.19 -5.87 23.95
CA ALA A 209 19.21 -5.16 24.70
C ALA A 209 18.75 -3.78 25.19
N ALA A 210 18.01 -3.02 24.35
CA ALA A 210 17.48 -1.74 24.76
C ALA A 210 16.53 -1.85 25.94
N TYR A 211 15.70 -2.89 26.04
CA TYR A 211 14.81 -3.11 27.19
C TYR A 211 15.52 -3.68 28.41
N GLU A 212 16.49 -4.56 28.23
CA GLU A 212 17.17 -5.26 29.33
C GLU A 212 18.27 -4.42 29.99
N GLU A 213 18.92 -3.54 29.21
CA GLU A 213 20.18 -2.92 29.65
C GLU A 213 20.09 -1.40 29.84
N SER A 214 19.27 -0.66 29.04
CA SER A 214 19.36 0.80 29.01
C SER A 214 18.02 1.54 28.96
N TYR A 215 16.88 0.87 29.21
CA TYR A 215 15.57 1.49 29.04
C TYR A 215 15.24 2.49 30.15
N ALA A 216 15.12 3.76 29.77
CA ALA A 216 14.57 4.84 30.59
C ALA A 216 13.92 5.91 29.71
N ASN A 217 13.12 6.81 30.30
CA ASN A 217 12.63 7.96 29.55
C ASN A 217 13.77 8.92 29.20
N VAL A 218 13.72 9.43 27.97
CA VAL A 218 14.80 10.26 27.38
C VAL A 218 14.66 11.76 27.71
N HIS A 219 15.74 12.53 27.52
CA HIS A 219 15.90 13.99 27.54
C HIS A 219 15.84 14.63 28.94
N ARG A 220 14.96 14.25 29.84
CA ARG A 220 14.70 14.98 31.10
C ARG A 220 15.25 14.31 32.35
N GLY A 221 15.62 13.05 32.27
CA GLY A 221 16.22 12.32 33.40
C GLY A 221 17.69 12.71 33.60
N ILE A 222 18.10 12.88 34.86
CA ILE A 222 19.50 13.15 35.23
C ILE A 222 20.22 11.93 35.80
N HIS A 223 19.62 10.76 35.74
CA HIS A 223 20.20 9.50 36.16
C HIS A 223 20.80 8.75 35.00
N THR A 224 21.80 7.91 35.26
CA THR A 224 22.60 7.20 34.26
C THR A 224 21.78 6.54 33.16
N LEU A 225 20.74 5.77 33.50
CA LEU A 225 19.90 5.10 32.49
C LEU A 225 19.21 6.08 31.56
N ALA A 226 18.77 7.26 32.05
CA ALA A 226 18.12 8.26 31.17
C ALA A 226 19.13 8.92 30.23
N GLU A 227 20.38 9.15 30.71
CA GLU A 227 21.44 9.68 29.87
C GLU A 227 21.87 8.67 28.80
N GLU A 228 22.04 7.39 29.15
CA GLU A 228 22.35 6.30 28.21
C GLU A 228 21.25 6.13 27.16
N SER A 229 19.98 6.08 27.61
CA SER A 229 18.81 5.95 26.71
C SER A 229 18.69 7.14 25.76
N THR A 230 18.96 8.37 26.27
CA THR A 230 18.98 9.59 25.46
C THR A 230 20.09 9.54 24.42
N ALA A 231 21.30 9.13 24.81
CA ALA A 231 22.43 9.00 23.89
C ALA A 231 22.14 8.01 22.74
N LEU A 232 21.54 6.87 23.06
CA LEU A 232 21.15 5.87 22.05
C LEU A 232 20.05 6.39 21.11
N TYR A 233 19.06 7.12 21.65
CA TYR A 233 17.97 7.70 20.87
C TYR A 233 18.47 8.76 19.89
N GLU A 234 19.34 9.68 20.36
CA GLU A 234 19.90 10.73 19.49
C GLU A 234 20.95 10.17 18.52
N ALA A 235 21.68 9.12 18.88
CA ALA A 235 22.53 8.39 17.95
C ALA A 235 21.70 7.76 16.81
N ALA A 236 20.49 7.27 17.11
CA ALA A 236 19.59 6.76 16.07
C ALA A 236 19.15 7.88 15.10
N ARG A 237 18.88 9.09 15.59
CA ARG A 237 18.58 10.25 14.74
C ARG A 237 19.76 10.61 13.84
N THR A 238 20.97 10.60 14.39
CA THR A 238 22.21 10.82 13.64
C THR A 238 22.38 9.78 12.53
N LYS A 239 22.10 8.50 12.80
CA LYS A 239 22.15 7.42 11.80
C LYS A 239 21.14 7.64 10.65
N VAL A 240 19.95 8.13 10.94
CA VAL A 240 18.97 8.50 9.89
C VAL A 240 19.51 9.66 9.05
N ALA A 241 20.08 10.68 9.67
CA ALA A 241 20.68 11.81 8.95
C ALA A 241 21.82 11.35 8.03
N GLU A 242 22.72 10.50 8.54
CA GLU A 242 23.81 9.90 7.76
C GLU A 242 23.28 9.08 6.56
N LEU A 243 22.26 8.23 6.77
CA LEU A 243 21.64 7.43 5.70
C LEU A 243 21.10 8.28 4.56
N LEU A 244 20.52 9.43 4.90
CA LEU A 244 19.89 10.34 3.94
C LEU A 244 20.85 11.42 3.40
N HIS A 245 22.09 11.45 3.87
CA HIS A 245 23.06 12.54 3.63
C HIS A 245 22.49 13.92 4.02
N ALA A 246 21.68 13.98 5.09
CA ALA A 246 21.16 15.23 5.62
C ALA A 246 22.29 16.05 6.28
N GLY A 247 22.21 17.38 6.17
CA GLY A 247 23.23 18.28 6.71
C GLY A 247 23.31 18.29 8.23
N SER A 248 22.24 17.86 8.92
CA SER A 248 22.16 17.86 10.37
C SER A 248 21.11 16.87 10.89
N PRO A 249 21.33 16.24 12.07
CA PRO A 249 20.30 15.45 12.74
C PRO A 249 19.02 16.25 13.08
N GLN A 250 19.10 17.57 13.25
CA GLN A 250 17.95 18.44 13.50
C GLN A 250 16.96 18.49 12.33
N GLN A 251 17.39 18.07 11.14
CA GLN A 251 16.52 17.95 9.97
C GLN A 251 15.66 16.65 9.98
N ILE A 252 15.83 15.80 11.00
CA ILE A 252 15.13 14.51 11.12
C ILE A 252 14.11 14.59 12.25
N VAL A 253 12.84 14.35 11.92
CA VAL A 253 11.74 14.22 12.89
C VAL A 253 11.28 12.77 12.91
N PHE A 254 11.33 12.13 14.07
CA PHE A 254 10.79 10.79 14.21
C PHE A 254 9.26 10.79 14.20
N THR A 255 8.69 9.86 13.46
CA THR A 255 7.24 9.66 13.33
C THR A 255 6.92 8.17 13.45
N ARG A 256 5.65 7.80 13.51
CA ARG A 256 5.24 6.38 13.51
C ARG A 256 5.41 5.70 12.14
N GLY A 257 5.74 6.47 11.11
CA GLY A 257 5.95 6.02 9.73
C GLY A 257 5.62 7.12 8.74
N ALA A 258 5.84 6.87 7.45
CA ALA A 258 5.61 7.82 6.36
C ALA A 258 4.21 8.43 6.38
N THR A 259 3.17 7.66 6.74
CA THR A 259 1.80 8.18 6.85
C THR A 259 1.69 9.33 7.82
N GLU A 260 2.26 9.21 9.03
CA GLU A 260 2.25 10.31 10.01
C GLU A 260 3.10 11.47 9.53
N ALA A 261 4.25 11.20 8.92
CA ALA A 261 5.15 12.22 8.39
C ALA A 261 4.48 13.11 7.32
N VAL A 262 3.76 12.50 6.35
CA VAL A 262 2.99 13.27 5.35
C VAL A 262 1.88 14.08 6.01
N ASN A 263 1.14 13.49 6.97
CA ASN A 263 0.11 14.21 7.72
C ASN A 263 0.69 15.37 8.52
N LEU A 264 1.88 15.21 9.12
CA LEU A 264 2.58 16.28 9.82
C LEU A 264 2.80 17.47 8.88
N VAL A 265 3.40 17.25 7.69
CA VAL A 265 3.62 18.32 6.71
C VAL A 265 2.30 18.95 6.25
N ALA A 266 1.27 18.15 5.96
CA ALA A 266 -0.02 18.64 5.49
C ALA A 266 -0.76 19.48 6.55
N ARG A 267 -0.61 19.13 7.85
CA ARG A 267 -1.29 19.80 8.98
C ARG A 267 -0.50 20.94 9.60
N THR A 268 0.75 21.09 9.21
CA THR A 268 1.61 22.18 9.71
C THR A 268 1.95 23.13 8.58
N TRP A 269 2.90 22.76 7.72
CA TRP A 269 3.26 23.58 6.57
C TRP A 269 2.04 23.84 5.66
N GLY A 270 1.25 22.81 5.35
CA GLY A 270 0.08 22.92 4.47
C GLY A 270 -0.97 23.89 5.02
N ASP A 271 -1.44 23.69 6.26
CA ASP A 271 -2.46 24.56 6.87
C ASP A 271 -1.94 26.01 7.04
N ALA A 272 -0.62 26.22 7.19
CA ALA A 272 -0.03 27.55 7.31
C ALA A 272 0.15 28.29 5.96
N ASN A 273 0.40 27.57 4.85
CA ASN A 273 0.85 28.16 3.59
C ASN A 273 -0.12 28.02 2.42
N VAL A 274 -1.08 27.08 2.49
CA VAL A 274 -2.02 26.79 1.41
C VAL A 274 -3.35 27.50 1.64
N ARG A 275 -3.88 28.18 0.61
CA ARG A 275 -5.11 28.95 0.63
C ARG A 275 -6.06 28.51 -0.48
N ALA A 276 -7.29 29.02 -0.46
CA ALA A 276 -8.28 28.78 -1.50
C ALA A 276 -7.75 29.18 -2.89
N GLY A 277 -7.88 28.27 -3.85
CA GLY A 277 -7.40 28.46 -5.22
C GLY A 277 -5.92 28.10 -5.44
N ASP A 278 -5.11 27.90 -4.39
CA ASP A 278 -3.75 27.37 -4.54
C ASP A 278 -3.78 25.95 -5.10
N ARG A 279 -2.70 25.53 -5.74
CA ARG A 279 -2.61 24.18 -6.34
C ARG A 279 -1.63 23.31 -5.57
N ILE A 280 -2.01 22.04 -5.43
CA ILE A 280 -1.16 20.95 -4.93
C ILE A 280 -1.10 19.91 -6.04
N VAL A 281 0.09 19.48 -6.40
CA VAL A 281 0.29 18.45 -7.43
C VAL A 281 0.69 17.14 -6.77
N VAL A 282 0.05 16.06 -7.18
CA VAL A 282 0.38 14.67 -6.82
C VAL A 282 0.59 13.86 -8.10
N THR A 283 0.83 12.55 -8.01
CA THR A 283 0.82 11.67 -9.18
C THR A 283 -0.32 10.66 -9.14
N GLU A 284 -0.68 10.07 -10.29
CA GLU A 284 -1.71 9.02 -10.34
C GLU A 284 -1.26 7.70 -9.67
N MET A 285 0.02 7.54 -9.32
CA MET A 285 0.55 6.33 -8.70
C MET A 285 0.78 6.43 -7.20
N GLU A 286 0.34 7.51 -6.55
CA GLU A 286 0.58 7.73 -5.12
C GLU A 286 -0.07 6.65 -4.24
N HIS A 287 0.68 6.23 -3.21
CA HIS A 287 0.09 5.50 -2.10
C HIS A 287 -0.93 6.40 -1.38
N HIS A 288 -2.01 5.83 -0.84
CA HIS A 288 -3.04 6.59 -0.12
C HIS A 288 -2.46 7.52 0.97
N SER A 289 -1.35 7.14 1.61
CA SER A 289 -0.65 7.98 2.59
C SER A 289 -0.11 9.29 2.03
N ASN A 290 0.22 9.33 0.73
CA ASN A 290 0.71 10.53 0.04
C ASN A 290 -0.35 11.13 -0.90
N LEU A 291 -1.60 10.73 -0.77
CA LEU A 291 -2.73 11.29 -1.52
C LEU A 291 -3.79 11.87 -0.58
N VAL A 292 -4.30 11.06 0.36
CA VAL A 292 -5.42 11.43 1.22
C VAL A 292 -5.15 12.66 2.09
N PRO A 293 -3.96 12.86 2.70
CA PRO A 293 -3.68 14.08 3.47
C PRO A 293 -3.78 15.36 2.64
N TRP A 294 -3.41 15.30 1.35
CA TRP A 294 -3.52 16.43 0.43
C TRP A 294 -4.96 16.69 -0.02
N GLN A 295 -5.77 15.64 -0.20
CA GLN A 295 -7.22 15.76 -0.41
C GLN A 295 -7.88 16.45 0.78
N GLN A 296 -7.56 16.03 2.01
CA GLN A 296 -8.05 16.64 3.23
C GLN A 296 -7.58 18.09 3.39
N LEU A 297 -6.34 18.42 3.00
CA LEU A 297 -5.84 19.79 2.99
C LEU A 297 -6.61 20.64 1.98
N ALA A 298 -6.80 20.15 0.76
CA ALA A 298 -7.55 20.84 -0.28
C ALA A 298 -9.01 21.10 0.14
N GLU A 299 -9.67 20.12 0.74
CA GLU A 299 -11.02 20.26 1.28
C GLU A 299 -11.11 21.38 2.36
N ARG A 300 -10.15 21.41 3.29
CA ARG A 300 -10.13 22.40 4.39
C ARG A 300 -9.82 23.81 3.92
N THR A 301 -8.94 23.96 2.93
CA THR A 301 -8.41 25.27 2.50
C THR A 301 -9.11 25.83 1.27
N GLY A 302 -9.83 25.02 0.51
CA GLY A 302 -10.33 25.35 -0.82
C GLY A 302 -9.25 25.33 -1.91
N ALA A 303 -8.12 24.69 -1.66
CA ALA A 303 -7.08 24.46 -2.67
C ALA A 303 -7.53 23.42 -3.71
N VAL A 304 -6.82 23.38 -4.84
CA VAL A 304 -7.13 22.51 -5.96
C VAL A 304 -6.05 21.45 -6.10
N LEU A 305 -6.44 20.16 -6.00
CA LEU A 305 -5.55 19.05 -6.23
C LEU A 305 -5.47 18.74 -7.74
N ARG A 306 -4.25 18.52 -8.24
CA ARG A 306 -3.95 18.12 -9.61
C ARG A 306 -3.11 16.85 -9.60
N ALA A 307 -3.25 16.00 -10.61
CA ALA A 307 -2.46 14.78 -10.72
C ALA A 307 -1.65 14.74 -12.01
N VAL A 308 -0.37 14.38 -11.90
CA VAL A 308 0.49 14.04 -13.05
C VAL A 308 0.05 12.67 -13.56
N PRO A 309 -0.39 12.56 -14.82
CA PRO A 309 -0.86 11.29 -15.37
C PRO A 309 0.28 10.34 -15.69
N LEU A 310 -0.08 9.07 -15.86
CA LEU A 310 0.81 8.01 -16.32
C LEU A 310 0.69 7.80 -17.83
N SER A 311 1.80 7.41 -18.44
CA SER A 311 1.82 6.75 -19.75
C SER A 311 1.30 5.30 -19.64
N ASP A 312 0.99 4.67 -20.76
CA ASP A 312 0.44 3.30 -20.78
C ASP A 312 1.42 2.26 -20.23
N ASP A 313 2.71 2.54 -20.31
CA ASP A 313 3.76 1.71 -19.71
C ASP A 313 4.00 1.97 -18.20
N GLY A 314 3.22 2.85 -17.57
CA GLY A 314 3.29 3.08 -16.12
C GLY A 314 4.40 4.01 -15.67
N ARG A 315 4.91 4.88 -16.53
CA ARG A 315 5.83 5.98 -16.19
C ARG A 315 5.09 7.32 -16.11
N LEU A 316 5.61 8.27 -15.34
CA LEU A 316 5.05 9.62 -15.26
C LEU A 316 5.28 10.40 -16.57
N GLN A 317 4.27 11.15 -16.99
CA GLN A 317 4.36 12.07 -18.13
C GLN A 317 4.92 13.41 -17.64
N LEU A 318 6.23 13.63 -17.79
CA LEU A 318 6.89 14.85 -17.30
C LEU A 318 6.44 16.11 -18.05
N GLU A 319 6.04 16.01 -19.30
CA GLU A 319 5.46 17.14 -20.05
C GLU A 319 4.10 17.57 -19.47
N ALA A 320 3.37 16.63 -18.84
CA ALA A 320 2.16 16.98 -18.10
C ALA A 320 2.49 17.67 -16.77
N LEU A 321 3.58 17.25 -16.10
CA LEU A 321 4.11 17.99 -14.96
C LEU A 321 4.45 19.43 -15.34
N ASP A 322 5.18 19.66 -16.44
CA ASP A 322 5.55 21.00 -16.89
C ASP A 322 4.33 21.90 -17.07
N ARG A 323 3.25 21.41 -17.70
CA ARG A 323 1.99 22.15 -17.83
C ARG A 323 1.33 22.48 -16.48
N LEU A 324 1.41 21.56 -15.52
CA LEU A 324 0.88 21.79 -14.16
C LEU A 324 1.73 22.80 -13.39
N LEU A 325 3.03 22.83 -13.62
CA LEU A 325 3.97 23.80 -13.03
C LEU A 325 3.73 25.23 -13.53
N GLU A 326 3.25 25.42 -14.77
CA GLU A 326 2.79 26.74 -15.26
C GLU A 326 1.67 27.35 -14.38
N GLU A 327 0.87 26.51 -13.72
CA GLU A 327 -0.16 26.94 -12.76
C GLU A 327 0.43 27.38 -11.39
N ARG A 328 1.75 27.34 -11.21
CA ARG A 328 2.50 27.68 -10.00
C ARG A 328 1.96 26.99 -8.74
N PRO A 329 2.03 25.66 -8.66
CA PRO A 329 1.60 24.94 -7.47
C PRO A 329 2.45 25.33 -6.25
N LYS A 330 1.87 25.20 -5.05
CA LYS A 330 2.58 25.41 -3.79
C LYS A 330 3.46 24.22 -3.42
N LEU A 331 3.01 23.02 -3.80
CA LEU A 331 3.66 21.76 -3.45
C LEU A 331 3.46 20.72 -4.56
N VAL A 332 4.51 19.97 -4.80
CA VAL A 332 4.48 18.70 -5.57
C VAL A 332 4.79 17.57 -4.60
N ALA A 333 3.87 16.60 -4.44
CA ALA A 333 4.10 15.41 -3.63
C ALA A 333 4.21 14.20 -4.55
N VAL A 334 5.35 13.49 -4.49
CA VAL A 334 5.68 12.42 -5.42
C VAL A 334 6.27 11.20 -4.70
N THR A 335 5.81 10.00 -5.07
CA THR A 335 6.50 8.78 -4.67
C THR A 335 7.76 8.57 -5.49
N ALA A 336 8.88 8.26 -4.83
CA ALA A 336 10.14 7.96 -5.52
C ALA A 336 10.07 6.62 -6.26
N VAL A 337 9.40 5.63 -5.66
CA VAL A 337 9.17 4.30 -6.25
C VAL A 337 7.73 3.89 -6.00
N SER A 338 7.01 3.55 -7.07
CA SER A 338 5.63 3.06 -6.95
C SER A 338 5.57 1.73 -6.19
N ASN A 339 4.78 1.69 -5.14
CA ASN A 339 4.55 0.48 -4.35
C ASN A 339 3.71 -0.59 -5.08
N VAL A 340 3.17 -0.28 -6.24
CA VAL A 340 2.40 -1.21 -7.11
C VAL A 340 3.21 -1.56 -8.34
N LEU A 341 3.58 -0.57 -9.14
CA LEU A 341 4.23 -0.78 -10.43
C LEU A 341 5.73 -1.09 -10.32
N GLY A 342 6.33 -0.73 -9.18
CA GLY A 342 7.78 -0.73 -9.03
C GLY A 342 8.47 0.39 -9.81
N THR A 343 7.75 1.21 -10.54
CA THR A 343 8.29 2.32 -11.34
C THR A 343 9.20 3.21 -10.48
N ILE A 344 10.44 3.38 -10.92
CA ILE A 344 11.39 4.33 -10.35
C ILE A 344 11.16 5.67 -11.04
N ASN A 345 10.72 6.67 -10.29
CA ASN A 345 10.45 8.01 -10.80
C ASN A 345 11.73 8.87 -10.85
N PRO A 346 11.86 9.79 -11.80
CA PRO A 346 13.01 10.69 -11.92
C PRO A 346 12.88 11.87 -10.95
N VAL A 347 12.99 11.58 -9.63
CA VAL A 347 12.68 12.54 -8.55
C VAL A 347 13.56 13.78 -8.61
N ASP A 348 14.86 13.65 -8.86
CA ASP A 348 15.78 14.79 -8.94
C ASP A 348 15.36 15.78 -10.04
N GLU A 349 14.96 15.26 -11.20
CA GLU A 349 14.47 16.08 -12.30
C GLU A 349 13.12 16.74 -11.97
N MET A 350 12.23 16.02 -11.25
CA MET A 350 10.96 16.58 -10.81
C MET A 350 11.16 17.67 -9.76
N ILE A 351 12.08 17.49 -8.82
CA ILE A 351 12.46 18.52 -7.82
C ILE A 351 12.95 19.76 -8.55
N ARG A 352 13.94 19.61 -9.43
CA ARG A 352 14.51 20.76 -10.17
C ARG A 352 13.43 21.53 -10.92
N ARG A 353 12.57 20.88 -11.70
CA ARG A 353 11.48 21.54 -12.45
C ARG A 353 10.48 22.23 -11.51
N SER A 354 10.17 21.61 -10.38
CA SER A 354 9.24 22.16 -9.38
C SER A 354 9.81 23.41 -8.72
N HIS A 355 11.10 23.40 -8.38
CA HIS A 355 11.80 24.56 -7.82
C HIS A 355 11.90 25.70 -8.82
N ASP A 356 12.15 25.42 -10.10
CA ASP A 356 12.15 26.44 -11.17
C ASP A 356 10.78 27.17 -11.27
N ALA A 357 9.68 26.47 -10.90
CA ALA A 357 8.32 27.04 -10.82
C ALA A 357 7.97 27.66 -9.45
N GLY A 358 8.85 27.53 -8.45
CA GLY A 358 8.66 28.03 -7.08
C GLY A 358 7.82 27.12 -6.19
N ALA A 359 7.66 25.84 -6.54
CA ALA A 359 6.95 24.84 -5.75
C ALA A 359 7.91 24.05 -4.85
N LEU A 360 7.50 23.76 -3.61
CA LEU A 360 8.21 22.79 -2.76
C LEU A 360 7.91 21.35 -3.19
N VAL A 361 8.80 20.42 -2.82
CA VAL A 361 8.65 19.01 -3.14
C VAL A 361 8.70 18.14 -1.88
N LEU A 362 7.67 17.31 -1.71
CA LEU A 362 7.66 16.20 -0.75
C LEU A 362 7.84 14.87 -1.48
N VAL A 363 8.88 14.14 -1.08
CA VAL A 363 9.22 12.82 -1.64
C VAL A 363 8.73 11.72 -0.69
N ASP A 364 7.83 10.84 -1.16
CA ASP A 364 7.55 9.58 -0.47
C ASP A 364 8.64 8.57 -0.82
N GLY A 365 9.59 8.41 0.10
CA GLY A 365 10.73 7.50 0.03
C GLY A 365 10.46 6.11 0.60
N ALA A 366 9.21 5.77 0.94
CA ALA A 366 8.89 4.52 1.62
C ALA A 366 9.30 3.24 0.86
N GLN A 367 9.43 3.32 -0.47
CA GLN A 367 9.88 2.22 -1.33
C GLN A 367 11.23 2.50 -2.01
N SER A 368 11.88 3.63 -1.73
CA SER A 368 13.22 3.92 -2.26
C SER A 368 14.31 3.83 -1.19
N VAL A 369 14.12 4.51 -0.04
CA VAL A 369 15.12 4.55 1.05
C VAL A 369 15.58 3.16 1.50
N PRO A 370 14.71 2.12 1.59
CA PRO A 370 15.15 0.77 1.94
C PRO A 370 16.00 0.06 0.88
N HIS A 371 15.94 0.48 -0.37
CA HIS A 371 16.36 -0.32 -1.52
C HIS A 371 17.48 0.30 -2.36
N GLN A 372 17.71 1.59 -2.23
CA GLN A 372 18.69 2.34 -3.04
C GLN A 372 19.29 3.52 -2.26
N PRO A 373 20.50 3.97 -2.58
CA PRO A 373 21.07 5.17 -2.01
C PRO A 373 20.13 6.38 -2.17
N THR A 374 20.06 7.21 -1.13
CA THR A 374 19.23 8.41 -1.11
C THR A 374 20.08 9.56 -0.58
N ASP A 375 20.17 10.65 -1.34
CA ASP A 375 20.92 11.85 -0.99
C ASP A 375 20.01 13.08 -1.08
N VAL A 376 19.52 13.52 0.08
CA VAL A 376 18.59 14.67 0.16
C VAL A 376 19.30 16.00 -0.07
N ALA A 377 20.61 16.07 0.18
CA ALA A 377 21.39 17.28 -0.08
C ALA A 377 21.66 17.44 -1.58
N ALA A 378 22.02 16.37 -2.28
CA ALA A 378 22.26 16.38 -3.72
C ALA A 378 20.98 16.60 -4.53
N SER A 379 19.86 15.96 -4.14
CA SER A 379 18.56 16.11 -4.80
C SER A 379 17.86 17.45 -4.48
N ASP A 380 18.29 18.13 -3.43
CA ASP A 380 17.66 19.36 -2.90
C ASP A 380 16.18 19.16 -2.50
N ALA A 381 15.80 17.96 -2.02
CA ALA A 381 14.44 17.67 -1.57
C ALA A 381 14.05 18.58 -0.40
N ASP A 382 12.83 19.13 -0.40
CA ASP A 382 12.34 19.96 0.71
C ASP A 382 11.86 19.11 1.88
N PHE A 383 11.17 18.00 1.56
CA PHE A 383 10.71 16.99 2.51
C PHE A 383 10.92 15.60 1.93
N LEU A 384 11.32 14.65 2.78
CA LEU A 384 11.35 13.23 2.44
C LEU A 384 10.79 12.41 3.60
N VAL A 385 9.98 11.39 3.30
CA VAL A 385 9.37 10.53 4.31
C VAL A 385 9.63 9.06 4.06
N PHE A 386 9.82 8.27 5.13
CA PHE A 386 9.92 6.82 5.02
C PHE A 386 9.42 6.08 6.27
N SER A 387 9.30 4.75 6.19
CA SER A 387 8.83 3.87 7.27
C SER A 387 9.86 2.81 7.61
N GLY A 388 10.22 2.69 8.89
CA GLY A 388 11.24 1.74 9.36
C GLY A 388 10.89 0.27 9.09
N HIS A 389 9.61 -0.11 9.17
CA HIS A 389 9.18 -1.50 8.95
C HIS A 389 9.38 -2.03 7.53
N LYS A 390 9.71 -1.16 6.56
CA LYS A 390 10.05 -1.53 5.19
C LYS A 390 11.56 -1.62 4.95
N MET A 391 12.36 -1.21 5.93
CA MET A 391 13.81 -1.21 5.86
C MET A 391 14.45 -2.02 7.00
N LEU A 392 13.97 -3.24 7.24
CA LEU A 392 14.41 -4.18 8.28
C LEU A 392 14.14 -3.71 9.71
N GLY A 393 13.66 -2.49 9.92
CA GLY A 393 13.38 -1.89 11.22
C GLY A 393 12.03 -2.32 11.81
N PRO A 394 11.75 -1.99 13.06
CA PRO A 394 10.47 -2.32 13.71
C PRO A 394 9.31 -1.51 13.16
N SER A 395 8.09 -1.96 13.45
CA SER A 395 6.86 -1.19 13.23
C SER A 395 6.76 -0.03 14.23
N GLY A 396 6.04 1.03 13.88
CA GLY A 396 5.78 2.16 14.77
C GLY A 396 6.91 3.20 14.81
N ILE A 397 7.85 3.15 13.87
CA ILE A 397 8.90 4.13 13.66
C ILE A 397 9.06 4.43 12.15
N GLY A 398 9.36 5.67 11.84
CA GLY A 398 9.75 6.21 10.55
C GLY A 398 10.31 7.60 10.75
N ALA A 399 10.60 8.31 9.69
CA ALA A 399 11.09 9.67 9.79
C ALA A 399 10.52 10.58 8.70
N LEU A 400 10.46 11.87 9.05
CA LEU A 400 10.40 12.99 8.16
C LEU A 400 11.79 13.64 8.15
N TYR A 401 12.39 13.75 6.97
CA TYR A 401 13.41 14.74 6.70
C TYR A 401 12.74 16.03 6.22
N GLY A 402 13.21 17.17 6.68
CA GLY A 402 12.81 18.49 6.16
C GLY A 402 13.98 19.46 6.17
N LYS A 403 14.01 20.38 5.18
CA LYS A 403 14.97 21.49 5.21
C LYS A 403 14.83 22.28 6.52
N GLN A 404 15.94 22.66 7.12
CA GLN A 404 15.98 23.28 8.45
C GLN A 404 15.05 24.49 8.56
N GLU A 405 15.13 25.38 7.59
CA GLU A 405 14.32 26.61 7.53
C GLU A 405 12.82 26.33 7.39
N LEU A 406 12.44 25.24 6.72
CA LEU A 406 11.03 24.83 6.60
C LEU A 406 10.52 24.29 7.92
N LEU A 407 11.28 23.41 8.59
CA LEU A 407 10.90 22.87 9.90
C LEU A 407 10.78 23.97 10.95
N GLU A 408 11.72 24.94 10.97
CA GLU A 408 11.69 26.07 11.90
C GLU A 408 10.48 26.99 11.68
N ALA A 409 10.02 27.13 10.43
CA ALA A 409 8.85 27.94 10.09
C ALA A 409 7.50 27.23 10.36
N MET A 410 7.50 25.89 10.50
CA MET A 410 6.27 25.12 10.67
C MET A 410 5.74 25.23 12.11
N PRO A 411 4.41 25.42 12.30
CA PRO A 411 3.76 25.33 13.61
C PRO A 411 3.81 23.89 14.13
N PRO A 412 3.61 23.67 15.46
CA PRO A 412 3.57 22.31 16.01
C PRO A 412 2.41 21.49 15.44
N PHE A 413 2.62 20.16 15.34
CA PHE A 413 1.63 19.21 14.84
C PHE A 413 0.71 18.71 15.97
N MET A 414 1.30 18.24 17.05
CA MET A 414 0.61 17.73 18.23
C MET A 414 1.07 18.49 19.47
N GLY A 415 0.18 18.65 20.45
CA GLY A 415 0.51 19.27 21.73
C GLY A 415 0.80 18.22 22.80
N GLY A 416 1.79 18.51 23.67
CA GLY A 416 2.15 17.64 24.77
C GLY A 416 3.34 18.12 25.56
N GLY A 417 3.90 17.28 26.41
CA GLY A 417 5.19 17.54 27.06
C GLY A 417 6.33 17.50 26.05
N HIS A 418 7.48 17.99 26.40
CA HIS A 418 8.71 18.08 25.61
C HIS A 418 8.68 19.18 24.53
N MET A 419 7.63 19.28 23.73
CA MET A 419 7.48 20.19 22.60
C MET A 419 7.20 21.67 22.98
N ILE A 420 7.34 22.05 24.25
CA ILE A 420 6.97 23.36 24.77
C ILE A 420 8.14 24.04 25.51
N GLU A 421 8.23 25.38 25.38
CA GLU A 421 9.08 26.22 26.24
C GLU A 421 8.34 26.62 27.51
N GLU A 422 7.07 27.03 27.38
CA GLU A 422 6.26 27.53 28.48
C GLU A 422 4.81 27.05 28.34
N VAL A 423 4.20 26.66 29.45
CA VAL A 423 2.76 26.36 29.52
C VAL A 423 2.17 27.09 30.73
N ARG A 424 1.07 27.81 30.47
CA ARG A 424 0.20 28.42 31.48
C ARG A 424 -1.18 27.78 31.38
N LEU A 425 -2.06 28.09 32.31
CA LEU A 425 -3.40 27.47 32.32
C LEU A 425 -4.20 27.78 31.03
N THR A 426 -4.01 28.94 30.43
CA THR A 426 -4.79 29.45 29.28
C THR A 426 -3.95 29.66 28.01
N SER A 427 -2.64 29.40 28.02
CA SER A 427 -1.75 29.64 26.91
C SER A 427 -0.51 28.74 26.96
N PHE A 428 0.12 28.53 25.83
CA PHE A 428 1.41 27.84 25.75
C PHE A 428 2.30 28.49 24.67
N ARG A 429 3.58 28.27 24.81
CA ARG A 429 4.58 28.62 23.79
C ARG A 429 5.30 27.33 23.39
N PRO A 430 5.28 26.98 22.09
CA PRO A 430 5.97 25.77 21.61
C PRO A 430 7.50 25.96 21.69
N SER A 431 8.23 24.85 21.71
CA SER A 431 9.68 24.83 21.56
C SER A 431 10.10 25.51 20.26
N ARG A 432 11.16 26.29 20.30
CA ARG A 432 11.82 26.83 19.11
C ARG A 432 12.73 25.81 18.46
N GLU A 433 13.20 24.86 19.25
CA GLU A 433 14.10 23.80 18.79
C GLU A 433 13.35 22.79 17.90
N VAL A 434 13.98 22.41 16.82
CA VAL A 434 13.58 21.28 15.98
C VAL A 434 14.63 20.17 16.20
N PRO A 435 14.22 18.91 16.28
CA PRO A 435 12.88 18.35 16.03
C PRO A 435 11.91 18.39 17.22
N ASP A 436 12.30 18.84 18.43
CA ASP A 436 11.52 18.78 19.68
C ASP A 436 10.08 19.26 19.52
N ARG A 437 9.90 20.34 18.75
CA ARG A 437 8.57 20.92 18.44
C ARG A 437 7.58 19.91 17.87
N PHE A 438 8.05 18.86 17.19
CA PHE A 438 7.24 17.88 16.49
C PHE A 438 7.17 16.53 17.19
N GLU A 439 7.91 16.33 18.29
CA GLU A 439 8.02 15.07 19.02
C GLU A 439 7.45 15.17 20.46
N PRO A 440 6.12 15.39 20.62
CA PRO A 440 5.50 15.54 21.93
C PRO A 440 5.41 14.21 22.69
N GLY A 441 5.61 14.28 24.01
CA GLY A 441 5.47 13.12 24.90
C GLY A 441 6.69 12.22 24.92
N THR A 442 6.55 11.03 25.49
CA THR A 442 7.59 10.00 25.44
C THR A 442 7.68 9.42 24.05
N PRO A 443 8.81 9.55 23.36
CA PRO A 443 8.95 9.08 21.97
C PRO A 443 9.11 7.55 21.89
N PRO A 444 9.09 6.97 20.68
CA PRO A 444 9.31 5.54 20.47
C PRO A 444 10.80 5.17 20.61
N ILE A 445 11.31 5.17 21.86
CA ILE A 445 12.73 5.02 22.21
C ILE A 445 13.31 3.73 21.61
N VAL A 446 12.78 2.58 21.98
CA VAL A 446 13.29 1.28 21.52
C VAL A 446 13.13 1.08 20.01
N PRO A 447 12.00 1.48 19.38
CA PRO A 447 11.91 1.45 17.92
C PRO A 447 12.95 2.33 17.20
N ALA A 448 13.32 3.50 17.75
CA ALA A 448 14.36 4.34 17.17
C ALA A 448 15.75 3.68 17.26
N ILE A 449 16.11 3.14 18.41
CA ILE A 449 17.36 2.39 18.61
C ILE A 449 17.44 1.19 17.65
N ALA A 450 16.36 0.45 17.51
CA ALA A 450 16.29 -0.70 16.60
C ALA A 450 16.32 -0.27 15.11
N LEU A 451 15.82 0.92 14.78
CA LEU A 451 15.96 1.48 13.44
C LEU A 451 17.42 1.79 13.11
N ALA A 452 18.19 2.31 14.07
CA ALA A 452 19.63 2.51 13.89
C ALA A 452 20.35 1.20 13.58
N ALA A 453 20.05 0.13 14.31
CA ALA A 453 20.61 -1.20 14.04
C ALA A 453 20.22 -1.73 12.64
N ALA A 454 19.01 -1.42 12.17
CA ALA A 454 18.58 -1.76 10.81
C ALA A 454 19.35 -0.97 9.74
N ILE A 455 19.61 0.31 9.98
CA ILE A 455 20.44 1.16 9.11
C ILE A 455 21.88 0.63 9.05
N ASP A 456 22.48 0.33 10.18
CA ASP A 456 23.84 -0.23 10.22
C ASP A 456 23.94 -1.55 9.46
N TYR A 457 22.91 -2.41 9.56
CA TYR A 457 22.82 -3.65 8.79
C TYR A 457 22.75 -3.37 7.28
N LEU A 458 21.89 -2.46 6.84
CA LEU A 458 21.74 -2.09 5.44
C LEU A 458 23.03 -1.48 4.85
N LEU A 459 23.67 -0.60 5.59
CA LEU A 459 24.96 -0.01 5.18
C LEU A 459 26.08 -1.06 5.10
N THR A 460 26.05 -2.08 5.97
CA THR A 460 27.00 -3.21 5.91
C THR A 460 26.78 -4.08 4.68
N VAL A 461 25.53 -4.27 4.26
CA VAL A 461 25.19 -5.01 3.02
C VAL A 461 25.53 -4.17 1.79
N GLY A 462 25.26 -2.87 1.85
CA GLY A 462 25.40 -1.91 0.76
C GLY A 462 24.12 -1.74 -0.08
N LEU A 463 23.57 -0.53 -0.10
CA LEU A 463 22.33 -0.23 -0.82
C LEU A 463 22.46 -0.42 -2.33
N ASP A 464 23.60 -0.09 -2.93
CA ASP A 464 23.87 -0.34 -4.36
C ASP A 464 23.82 -1.85 -4.69
N ALA A 465 24.41 -2.69 -3.83
CA ALA A 465 24.38 -4.14 -4.00
C ALA A 465 22.96 -4.72 -3.86
N ILE A 466 22.14 -4.15 -2.94
CA ILE A 466 20.72 -4.51 -2.78
C ILE A 466 19.95 -4.15 -4.06
N GLN A 467 20.08 -2.92 -4.56
CA GLN A 467 19.41 -2.44 -5.77
C GLN A 467 19.75 -3.30 -6.98
N GLU A 468 21.03 -3.64 -7.17
CA GLU A 468 21.47 -4.50 -8.27
C GLU A 468 20.94 -5.93 -8.15
N HIS A 469 20.93 -6.48 -6.93
CA HIS A 469 20.36 -7.80 -6.66
C HIS A 469 18.86 -7.84 -7.00
N GLU A 470 18.09 -6.89 -6.52
CA GLU A 470 16.65 -6.78 -6.82
C GLU A 470 16.38 -6.62 -8.32
N ALA A 471 17.22 -5.85 -9.02
CA ALA A 471 17.12 -5.70 -10.47
C ALA A 471 17.23 -7.04 -11.20
N ARG A 472 18.19 -7.91 -10.79
CA ARG A 472 18.33 -9.27 -11.35
C ARG A 472 17.09 -10.13 -11.09
N LEU A 473 16.51 -10.05 -9.87
CA LEU A 473 15.29 -10.78 -9.54
C LEU A 473 14.09 -10.29 -10.35
N VAL A 474 13.97 -8.98 -10.55
CA VAL A 474 12.90 -8.37 -11.37
C VAL A 474 13.05 -8.78 -12.84
N GLU A 475 14.25 -8.73 -13.40
CA GLU A 475 14.51 -9.17 -14.78
C GLU A 475 14.14 -10.64 -14.96
N ARG A 476 14.54 -11.49 -14.00
CA ARG A 476 14.18 -12.91 -14.00
C ARG A 476 12.67 -13.11 -13.92
N ALA A 477 12.00 -12.38 -13.01
CA ALA A 477 10.54 -12.45 -12.87
C ALA A 477 9.83 -12.04 -14.15
N HIS A 478 10.21 -10.91 -14.78
CA HIS A 478 9.63 -10.48 -16.06
C HIS A 478 9.82 -11.53 -17.17
N ARG A 479 11.00 -12.12 -17.28
CA ARG A 479 11.28 -13.15 -18.28
C ARG A 479 10.45 -14.41 -18.09
N LEU A 480 10.21 -14.85 -16.84
CA LEU A 480 9.47 -16.06 -16.53
C LEU A 480 7.97 -15.84 -16.57
N LEU A 481 7.47 -14.79 -15.89
CA LEU A 481 6.06 -14.47 -15.84
C LEU A 481 5.51 -14.04 -17.21
N GLY A 482 6.31 -13.34 -18.02
CA GLY A 482 5.94 -12.95 -19.38
C GLY A 482 5.75 -14.12 -20.36
N ARG A 483 6.12 -15.36 -19.97
CA ARG A 483 5.83 -16.58 -20.74
C ARG A 483 4.51 -17.24 -20.37
N ILE A 484 3.91 -16.82 -19.26
CA ILE A 484 2.62 -17.37 -18.80
C ILE A 484 1.51 -16.74 -19.63
N GLU A 485 0.82 -17.54 -20.40
CA GLU A 485 -0.24 -17.09 -21.31
C GLU A 485 -1.37 -16.37 -20.56
N GLY A 486 -1.74 -15.19 -21.02
CA GLY A 486 -2.79 -14.34 -20.45
C GLY A 486 -2.38 -13.59 -19.18
N LEU A 487 -1.16 -13.79 -18.66
CA LEU A 487 -0.65 -13.01 -17.54
C LEU A 487 -0.09 -11.66 -18.05
N ARG A 488 -0.57 -10.56 -17.50
CA ARG A 488 -0.12 -9.20 -17.77
C ARG A 488 0.65 -8.65 -16.57
N ILE A 489 1.92 -8.32 -16.76
CA ILE A 489 2.73 -7.59 -15.78
C ILE A 489 2.36 -6.11 -15.87
N LEU A 490 2.15 -5.45 -14.73
CA LEU A 490 1.82 -4.04 -14.64
C LEU A 490 3.08 -3.18 -14.52
N GLY A 491 3.04 -1.98 -15.13
CA GLY A 491 4.13 -1.01 -15.08
C GLY A 491 5.24 -1.28 -16.11
N PRO A 492 6.36 -0.53 -16.03
CA PRO A 492 7.37 -0.48 -17.07
C PRO A 492 8.20 -1.77 -17.16
N GLU A 493 9.08 -1.80 -18.15
CA GLU A 493 10.11 -2.84 -18.30
C GLU A 493 11.11 -2.85 -17.13
N PRO A 494 11.89 -3.94 -16.93
CA PRO A 494 12.76 -4.12 -15.77
C PRO A 494 13.76 -2.99 -15.52
N ALA A 495 14.26 -2.34 -16.57
CA ALA A 495 15.23 -1.24 -16.46
C ALA A 495 14.71 -0.05 -15.64
N TRP A 496 13.38 0.12 -15.57
CA TRP A 496 12.69 1.20 -14.86
C TRP A 496 12.04 0.75 -13.54
N LYS A 497 12.31 -0.48 -13.10
CA LYS A 497 11.66 -1.07 -11.89
C LYS A 497 12.64 -1.31 -10.76
N ALA A 498 12.15 -1.02 -9.56
CA ALA A 498 12.67 -1.55 -8.29
C ALA A 498 12.15 -2.98 -8.03
N GLY A 499 12.48 -3.56 -6.89
CA GLY A 499 12.18 -4.95 -6.50
C GLY A 499 10.70 -5.34 -6.41
N ILE A 500 9.82 -4.82 -7.27
CA ILE A 500 8.36 -4.99 -7.21
C ILE A 500 7.82 -5.42 -8.58
N VAL A 501 7.05 -6.50 -8.60
CA VAL A 501 6.36 -7.00 -9.79
C VAL A 501 4.89 -7.27 -9.46
N SER A 502 4.00 -6.42 -9.95
CA SER A 502 2.56 -6.63 -9.88
C SER A 502 2.04 -7.18 -11.21
N PHE A 503 1.04 -8.05 -11.13
CA PHE A 503 0.47 -8.69 -12.31
C PHE A 503 -1.00 -9.02 -12.11
N THR A 504 -1.69 -9.27 -13.22
CA THR A 504 -3.07 -9.74 -13.30
C THR A 504 -3.22 -10.63 -14.52
N PHE A 505 -4.35 -11.31 -14.68
CA PHE A 505 -4.70 -11.99 -15.94
C PHE A 505 -5.62 -11.10 -16.78
N ASP A 506 -5.41 -11.07 -18.09
CA ASP A 506 -6.20 -10.24 -19.03
C ASP A 506 -7.69 -10.58 -19.03
N SER A 507 -8.03 -11.84 -18.78
CA SER A 507 -9.41 -12.30 -18.61
C SER A 507 -10.06 -11.83 -17.30
N GLY A 508 -9.28 -11.23 -16.38
CA GLY A 508 -9.71 -10.97 -14.99
C GLY A 508 -9.72 -12.21 -14.10
N GLU A 509 -9.48 -13.40 -14.67
CA GLU A 509 -9.49 -14.68 -13.96
C GLU A 509 -8.25 -15.52 -14.24
N PRO A 510 -7.70 -16.22 -13.21
CA PRO A 510 -8.19 -16.24 -11.82
C PRO A 510 -8.06 -14.88 -11.10
N HIS A 511 -8.99 -14.60 -10.18
CA HIS A 511 -8.95 -13.36 -9.40
C HIS A 511 -7.67 -13.27 -8.55
N PRO A 512 -7.06 -12.08 -8.38
CA PRO A 512 -5.80 -11.92 -7.63
C PRO A 512 -5.80 -12.53 -6.21
N HIS A 513 -6.92 -12.51 -5.52
CA HIS A 513 -7.08 -13.14 -4.19
C HIS A 513 -7.01 -14.66 -4.27
N ASP A 514 -7.55 -15.25 -5.31
CA ASP A 514 -7.53 -16.70 -5.50
C ASP A 514 -6.13 -17.17 -5.88
N ILE A 515 -5.43 -16.38 -6.71
CA ILE A 515 -4.01 -16.56 -6.98
C ILE A 515 -3.20 -16.54 -5.68
N ALA A 516 -3.38 -15.51 -4.85
CA ALA A 516 -2.63 -15.38 -3.59
C ALA A 516 -2.94 -16.54 -2.63
N ALA A 517 -4.18 -17.02 -2.58
CA ALA A 517 -4.56 -18.15 -1.74
C ALA A 517 -3.95 -19.48 -2.22
N GLU A 518 -3.91 -19.70 -3.52
CA GLU A 518 -3.30 -20.91 -4.10
C GLU A 518 -1.78 -20.91 -3.97
N LEU A 519 -1.14 -19.74 -4.06
CA LEU A 519 0.28 -19.55 -3.81
C LEU A 519 0.62 -19.78 -2.33
N ASP A 520 -0.21 -19.30 -1.41
CA ASP A 520 -0.03 -19.50 0.03
C ASP A 520 -0.04 -20.98 0.43
N LYS A 521 -0.91 -21.80 -0.17
CA LYS A 521 -0.90 -23.26 0.03
C LYS A 521 0.44 -23.91 -0.34
N ARG A 522 1.21 -23.27 -1.23
CA ARG A 522 2.56 -23.66 -1.67
C ARG A 522 3.67 -22.95 -0.91
N GLY A 523 3.33 -22.26 0.18
CA GLY A 523 4.27 -21.51 1.01
C GLY A 523 4.73 -20.19 0.43
N ILE A 524 4.16 -19.74 -0.70
CA ILE A 524 4.57 -18.50 -1.37
C ILE A 524 3.67 -17.35 -0.92
N ALA A 525 4.23 -16.46 -0.11
CA ALA A 525 3.53 -15.30 0.43
C ALA A 525 3.63 -14.10 -0.51
N VAL A 526 2.54 -13.75 -1.16
CA VAL A 526 2.36 -12.56 -2.00
C VAL A 526 1.21 -11.72 -1.47
N ARG A 527 1.02 -10.54 -2.02
CA ARG A 527 -0.13 -9.67 -1.69
C ARG A 527 -1.09 -9.56 -2.86
N ALA A 528 -2.41 -9.51 -2.56
CA ALA A 528 -3.45 -9.21 -3.53
C ALA A 528 -4.31 -8.02 -3.08
N GLY A 529 -4.86 -7.26 -4.03
CA GLY A 529 -5.75 -6.11 -3.80
C GLY A 529 -5.29 -4.84 -4.49
N HIS A 530 -5.72 -3.67 -3.97
CA HIS A 530 -5.35 -2.35 -4.49
C HIS A 530 -3.99 -1.83 -4.00
N HIS A 531 -3.35 -2.51 -3.04
CA HIS A 531 -2.05 -2.10 -2.44
C HIS A 531 -2.03 -0.65 -1.93
N CYS A 532 -3.17 -0.14 -1.44
CA CYS A 532 -3.37 1.27 -1.04
C CYS A 532 -3.09 2.29 -2.16
N ALA A 533 -3.38 1.93 -3.42
CA ALA A 533 -3.29 2.79 -4.60
C ALA A 533 -4.52 2.54 -5.51
N MET A 534 -5.72 2.78 -4.98
CA MET A 534 -6.98 2.55 -5.69
C MET A 534 -7.09 3.39 -6.98
N PRO A 535 -6.73 4.69 -7.03
CA PRO A 535 -6.78 5.46 -8.26
C PRO A 535 -5.97 4.84 -9.40
N LEU A 536 -4.81 4.26 -9.08
CA LEU A 536 -3.96 3.56 -10.04
C LEU A 536 -4.67 2.33 -10.64
N HIS A 537 -5.36 1.53 -9.82
CA HIS A 537 -6.14 0.37 -10.29
C HIS A 537 -7.32 0.80 -11.18
N LEU A 538 -7.98 1.90 -10.84
CA LEU A 538 -9.02 2.52 -11.69
C LEU A 538 -8.45 2.97 -13.04
N ARG A 539 -7.25 3.57 -13.08
CA ARG A 539 -6.53 3.96 -14.31
C ARG A 539 -6.24 2.74 -15.20
N TYR A 540 -5.87 1.60 -14.61
CA TYR A 540 -5.63 0.34 -15.34
C TYR A 540 -6.91 -0.44 -15.66
N GLN A 541 -8.07 0.01 -15.18
CA GLN A 541 -9.37 -0.64 -15.33
C GLN A 541 -9.36 -2.09 -14.82
N ILE A 542 -8.70 -2.33 -13.69
CA ILE A 542 -8.62 -3.63 -13.03
C ILE A 542 -9.14 -3.54 -11.60
N PRO A 543 -9.87 -4.56 -11.11
CA PRO A 543 -10.39 -4.55 -9.75
C PRO A 543 -9.31 -4.73 -8.69
N ALA A 544 -8.25 -5.44 -9.02
CA ALA A 544 -7.14 -5.75 -8.11
C ALA A 544 -5.92 -6.26 -8.91
N SER A 545 -4.77 -6.38 -8.24
CA SER A 545 -3.59 -7.06 -8.76
C SER A 545 -2.94 -7.96 -7.71
N THR A 546 -2.16 -8.96 -8.15
CA THR A 546 -1.26 -9.72 -7.29
C THR A 546 0.12 -9.08 -7.38
N ARG A 547 0.79 -8.91 -6.23
CA ARG A 547 2.10 -8.28 -6.15
C ARG A 547 3.10 -9.21 -5.47
N ALA A 548 4.18 -9.53 -6.18
CA ALA A 548 5.39 -10.09 -5.62
C ALA A 548 6.41 -8.95 -5.43
N SER A 549 7.12 -8.94 -4.30
CA SER A 549 8.15 -7.95 -4.02
C SER A 549 9.36 -8.61 -3.37
N PHE A 550 10.53 -8.28 -3.88
CA PHE A 550 11.80 -8.89 -3.55
C PHE A 550 12.61 -8.00 -2.62
N TYR A 551 13.56 -8.61 -1.92
CA TYR A 551 14.53 -7.92 -1.11
C TYR A 551 15.87 -8.71 -1.03
N LEU A 552 16.83 -8.18 -0.29
CA LEU A 552 18.21 -8.67 -0.20
C LEU A 552 18.37 -10.18 0.12
N TYR A 553 17.40 -10.81 0.77
CA TYR A 553 17.42 -12.22 1.15
C TYR A 553 16.68 -13.15 0.20
N ASN A 554 15.98 -12.60 -0.81
CA ASN A 554 15.28 -13.44 -1.79
C ASN A 554 16.25 -14.03 -2.81
N THR A 555 15.91 -15.19 -3.34
CA THR A 555 16.75 -15.94 -4.27
C THR A 555 16.12 -16.05 -5.66
N GLU A 556 16.93 -16.34 -6.66
CA GLU A 556 16.43 -16.63 -8.00
C GLU A 556 15.52 -17.87 -8.03
N GLN A 557 15.82 -18.86 -7.18
CA GLN A 557 15.00 -20.08 -7.05
C GLN A 557 13.60 -19.76 -6.51
N GLU A 558 13.46 -18.77 -5.62
CA GLU A 558 12.15 -18.31 -5.14
C GLU A 558 11.33 -17.67 -6.26
N VAL A 559 11.98 -16.95 -7.18
CA VAL A 559 11.32 -16.42 -8.40
C VAL A 559 10.89 -17.54 -9.34
N ASP A 560 11.74 -18.58 -9.51
CA ASP A 560 11.39 -19.77 -10.31
C ASP A 560 10.18 -20.50 -9.71
N SER A 561 10.16 -20.67 -8.38
CA SER A 561 9.06 -21.30 -7.67
C SER A 561 7.75 -20.51 -7.83
N LEU A 562 7.81 -19.18 -7.77
CA LEU A 562 6.65 -18.32 -8.05
C LEU A 562 6.11 -18.53 -9.46
N ALA A 563 6.98 -18.54 -10.47
CA ALA A 563 6.57 -18.71 -11.87
C ALA A 563 5.94 -20.08 -12.13
N ALA A 564 6.56 -21.14 -11.60
CA ALA A 564 6.03 -22.51 -11.72
C ALA A 564 4.66 -22.65 -11.04
N ALA A 565 4.53 -22.12 -9.81
CA ALA A 565 3.27 -22.17 -9.07
C ALA A 565 2.15 -21.38 -9.78
N LEU A 566 2.47 -20.22 -10.38
CA LEU A 566 1.49 -19.44 -11.14
C LEU A 566 0.99 -20.17 -12.39
N ASP A 567 1.86 -20.88 -13.10
CA ASP A 567 1.44 -21.66 -14.26
C ASP A 567 0.53 -22.85 -13.85
N GLU A 568 0.82 -23.49 -12.72
CA GLU A 568 -0.07 -24.51 -12.13
C GLU A 568 -1.43 -23.92 -11.71
N VAL A 569 -1.45 -22.78 -11.04
CA VAL A 569 -2.68 -22.08 -10.65
C VAL A 569 -3.53 -21.77 -11.88
N ARG A 570 -2.92 -21.21 -12.93
CA ARG A 570 -3.61 -20.97 -14.20
C ARG A 570 -4.24 -22.24 -14.77
N HIS A 571 -3.49 -23.35 -14.80
CA HIS A 571 -4.00 -24.64 -15.30
C HIS A 571 -5.12 -25.20 -14.43
N PHE A 572 -5.05 -25.03 -13.12
CA PHE A 572 -6.10 -25.45 -12.20
C PHE A 572 -7.44 -24.76 -12.49
N PHE A 573 -7.43 -23.44 -12.68
CA PHE A 573 -8.67 -22.70 -12.99
C PHE A 573 -9.15 -22.92 -14.44
N ARG A 574 -8.26 -23.19 -15.41
CA ARG A 574 -8.67 -23.49 -16.80
C ARG A 574 -9.33 -24.86 -16.97
N ARG A 575 -8.94 -25.87 -16.19
CA ARG A 575 -9.51 -27.24 -16.30
C ARG A 575 -10.92 -27.33 -15.72
N ARG A 576 -11.35 -26.33 -15.00
CA ARG A 576 -12.64 -26.27 -14.32
C ARG A 576 -13.66 -25.36 -15.03
N ARG A 577 -13.29 -24.84 -16.19
CA ARG A 577 -14.18 -24.21 -17.16
C ARG A 577 -14.45 -25.21 -18.30
#